data_5141ae43dfa538f532b904774dd0b118
#
_entry.id   5141ae43dfa538f532b904774dd0b118
#
_cell.length_a   1.000
_cell.length_b   1.000
_cell.length_c   1.000
_cell.angle_alpha   90.00
_cell.angle_beta   90.00
_cell.angle_gamma   90.00
#
_symmetry.space_group_name_H-M   'P 1'
#
loop_
_entity.id
_entity.type
_entity.pdbx_description
1 polymer ?
#
loop_
_entity_poly.entity_id
_entity_poly.type
_entity_poly.pdbx_seq_one_letter_code
_entity_poly.pdbx_strand_id
1 'polypeptide(L)' 'MSYWQVTIQFERENDRGRIQKVREVYLVDAMSGTEAEAKTYKALEDTVGNFKITSLVESKIIKVIN' A
#
# COMPACT_ATOMS: atom_id res chain seq x y z
N MET A 1 12.11 -3.95 -14.97
CA MET A 1 11.50 -3.32 -13.79
C MET A 1 9.99 -3.41 -13.88
N SER A 2 9.39 -3.85 -12.82
CA SER A 2 7.93 -3.99 -12.75
C SER A 2 7.35 -3.06 -11.71
N TYR A 3 6.11 -2.64 -11.92
CA TYR A 3 5.36 -1.89 -10.94
C TYR A 3 4.35 -2.82 -10.28
N TRP A 4 4.19 -2.65 -8.99
CA TRP A 4 3.26 -3.45 -8.19
C TRP A 4 2.23 -2.54 -7.56
N GLN A 5 0.96 -2.91 -7.68
CA GLN A 5 -0.12 -2.23 -6.99
C GLN A 5 -0.28 -2.86 -5.61
N VAL A 6 -0.03 -2.07 -4.60
CA VAL A 6 -0.12 -2.52 -3.22
C VAL A 6 -1.31 -1.81 -2.57
N THR A 7 -2.30 -2.57 -2.18
CA THR A 7 -3.47 -2.04 -1.48
C THR A 7 -3.25 -2.17 0.01
N ILE A 8 -3.33 -1.06 0.71
CA ILE A 8 -3.07 -1.00 2.14
C ILE A 8 -4.33 -0.53 2.85
N GLN A 9 -4.71 -1.23 3.88
CA GLN A 9 -5.82 -0.85 4.73
C GLN A 9 -5.27 -0.27 6.03
N PHE A 10 -5.61 0.98 6.27
CA PHE A 10 -5.27 1.66 7.52
C PHE A 10 -6.45 1.64 8.46
N GLU A 11 -6.17 1.49 9.75
CA GLU A 11 -7.17 1.57 10.79
C GLU A 11 -6.87 2.78 11.66
N ARG A 12 -7.86 3.65 11.84
CA ARG A 12 -7.74 4.85 12.66
C ARG A 12 -8.93 4.95 13.59
N GLU A 13 -8.69 5.40 14.80
CA GLU A 13 -9.74 5.71 15.74
C GLU A 13 -10.16 7.16 15.54
N ASN A 14 -11.47 7.39 15.36
CA ASN A 14 -11.98 8.74 15.22
C ASN A 14 -12.27 9.36 16.59
N ASP A 15 -12.73 10.62 16.61
CA ASP A 15 -13.01 11.37 17.85
C ASP A 15 -14.11 10.74 18.71
N ARG A 16 -14.90 9.84 18.13
CA ARG A 16 -15.99 9.14 18.84
C ARG A 16 -15.58 7.76 19.33
N GLY A 17 -14.29 7.42 19.22
CA GLY A 17 -13.78 6.11 19.62
C GLY A 17 -14.10 4.98 18.66
N ARG A 18 -14.57 5.29 17.45
CA ARG A 18 -14.85 4.28 16.43
C ARG A 18 -13.65 4.08 15.54
N ILE A 19 -13.40 2.83 15.18
CA ILE A 19 -12.33 2.49 14.25
C ILE A 19 -12.81 2.72 12.82
N GLN A 20 -12.08 3.55 12.08
CA GLN A 20 -12.31 3.77 10.67
C GLN A 20 -11.26 3.03 9.86
N LYS A 21 -11.71 2.38 8.77
CA LYS A 21 -10.84 1.67 7.85
C LYS A 21 -10.76 2.45 6.55
N VAL A 22 -9.54 2.78 6.16
CA VAL A 22 -9.28 3.52 4.93
C VAL A 22 -8.36 2.69 4.06
N ARG A 23 -8.70 2.55 2.79
CA ARG A 23 -7.87 1.84 1.82
C ARG A 23 -7.17 2.81 0.90
N GLU A 24 -5.89 2.59 0.69
CA GLU A 24 -5.09 3.34 -0.25
C GLU A 24 -4.33 2.37 -1.15
N VAL A 25 -4.16 2.74 -2.41
CA VAL A 25 -3.42 1.93 -3.38
C VAL A 25 -2.16 2.68 -3.76
N TYR A 26 -1.01 2.03 -3.59
CA TYR A 26 0.28 2.60 -3.97
C TYR A 26 0.87 1.82 -5.13
N LEU A 27 1.60 2.52 -5.98
CA LEU A 27 2.35 1.91 -7.05
C LEU A 27 3.82 1.86 -6.61
N VAL A 28 4.36 0.64 -6.53
CA VAL A 28 5.72 0.39 -6.04
C VAL A 28 6.57 -0.22 -7.14
N ASP A 29 7.71 0.39 -7.41
CA ASP A 29 8.70 -0.14 -8.35
C ASP A 29 9.51 -1.23 -7.64
N ALA A 30 9.39 -2.46 -8.13
CA ALA A 30 10.07 -3.60 -7.53
C ALA A 30 10.22 -4.72 -8.56
N MET A 31 11.19 -5.57 -8.33
CA MET A 31 11.45 -6.72 -9.21
C MET A 31 10.60 -7.93 -8.84
N SER A 32 10.05 -7.95 -7.65
CA SER A 32 9.21 -9.05 -7.15
C SER A 32 8.19 -8.54 -6.16
N GLY A 33 7.17 -9.37 -5.89
CA GLY A 33 6.17 -9.05 -4.88
C GLY A 33 6.77 -8.92 -3.47
N THR A 34 7.74 -9.76 -3.15
CA THR A 34 8.43 -9.69 -1.85
C THR A 34 9.16 -8.37 -1.69
N GLU A 35 9.84 -7.91 -2.73
CA GLU A 35 10.52 -6.62 -2.70
C GLU A 35 9.53 -5.47 -2.59
N ALA A 36 8.41 -5.54 -3.31
CA ALA A 36 7.36 -4.53 -3.24
C ALA A 36 6.79 -4.41 -1.83
N GLU A 37 6.54 -5.55 -1.18
CA GLU A 37 6.06 -5.59 0.18
C GLU A 37 7.07 -4.97 1.15
N ALA A 38 8.34 -5.34 1.03
CA ALA A 38 9.40 -4.81 1.88
C ALA A 38 9.54 -3.30 1.73
N LYS A 39 9.51 -2.79 0.49
CA LYS A 39 9.57 -1.36 0.22
C LYS A 39 8.37 -0.61 0.81
N THR A 40 7.20 -1.21 0.75
CA THR A 40 5.98 -0.63 1.31
C THR A 40 6.07 -0.51 2.82
N TYR A 41 6.50 -1.56 3.50
CA TYR A 41 6.67 -1.51 4.96
C TYR A 41 7.70 -0.46 5.37
N LYS A 42 8.79 -0.36 4.63
CA LYS A 42 9.81 0.63 4.91
C LYS A 42 9.29 2.06 4.72
N ALA A 43 8.51 2.29 3.66
CA ALA A 43 7.93 3.60 3.40
C ALA A 43 6.92 4.02 4.47
N LEU A 44 6.28 3.05 5.12
CA LEU A 44 5.25 3.29 6.12
C LEU A 44 5.74 3.09 7.56
N GLU A 45 7.04 2.93 7.77
CA GLU A 45 7.59 2.65 9.11
C GLU A 45 7.28 3.73 10.14
N ASP A 46 7.07 4.97 9.68
CA ASP A 46 6.73 6.09 10.57
C ASP A 46 5.22 6.31 10.70
N THR A 47 4.43 5.42 10.13
CA THR A 47 2.97 5.55 10.17
C THR A 47 2.45 5.25 11.56
N VAL A 48 1.66 6.18 12.10
CA VAL A 48 1.00 5.99 13.40
C VAL A 48 -0.29 5.21 13.18
N GLY A 49 -0.49 4.17 13.98
CA GLY A 49 -1.67 3.33 13.90
C GLY A 49 -1.40 2.01 13.22
N ASN A 50 -2.45 1.24 13.04
CA ASN A 50 -2.37 -0.08 12.44
C ASN A 50 -2.62 -0.02 10.94
N PHE A 51 -1.85 -0.79 10.19
CA PHE A 51 -2.10 -0.98 8.78
C PHE A 51 -1.74 -2.40 8.37
N LYS A 52 -2.31 -2.82 7.26
CA LYS A 52 -1.96 -4.13 6.68
C LYS A 52 -2.07 -4.07 5.16
N ILE A 53 -1.27 -4.89 4.51
CA ILE A 53 -1.35 -5.08 3.07
C ILE A 53 -2.46 -6.08 2.80
N THR A 54 -3.47 -5.68 2.05
CA THR A 54 -4.62 -6.53 1.73
C THR A 54 -4.53 -7.11 0.32
N SER A 55 -3.76 -6.48 -0.56
CA SER A 55 -3.60 -6.96 -1.92
C SER A 55 -2.24 -6.54 -2.47
N LEU A 56 -1.64 -7.42 -3.25
CA LEU A 56 -0.35 -7.19 -3.88
C LEU A 56 -0.42 -7.80 -5.28
N VAL A 57 -0.49 -6.95 -6.29
CA VAL A 57 -0.67 -7.39 -7.67
C VAL A 57 0.33 -6.70 -8.57
N GLU A 58 0.96 -7.47 -9.46
CA GLU A 58 1.83 -6.88 -10.48
C GLU A 58 0.97 -6.06 -11.44
N SER A 59 1.38 -4.80 -11.62
CA SER A 59 0.68 -3.90 -12.52
C SER A 59 1.09 -4.17 -13.96
N LYS A 60 0.10 -4.27 -14.83
CA LYS A 60 0.32 -4.46 -16.26
C LYS A 60 0.12 -3.16 -17.03
N ILE A 61 0.29 -2.05 -16.36
CA ILE A 61 0.23 -0.74 -17.02
C ILE A 61 1.42 -0.61 -17.96
N ILE A 62 1.13 -0.50 -19.23
CA ILE A 62 2.16 -0.40 -20.26
C ILE A 62 2.53 1.05 -20.51
N LYS A 63 1.57 1.95 -20.43
CA LYS A 63 1.78 3.35 -20.75
C LYS A 63 0.79 4.24 -20.00
N VAL A 64 1.28 5.37 -19.54
CA VAL A 64 0.44 6.43 -18.97
C VAL A 64 0.33 7.54 -20.03
N ILE A 65 -0.90 7.91 -20.35
CA ILE A 65 -1.17 8.99 -21.30
C ILE A 65 -1.80 10.14 -20.52
N ASN A 66 -1.13 11.27 -20.57
CA ASN A 66 -1.60 12.47 -19.90
C ASN A 66 -2.47 13.31 -20.83
#